data_bf6e1f3bd5d2e5d8088098664215f054
#
_entry.id   bf6e1f3bd5d2e5d8088098664215f054
#
_cell.length_a   1.000
_cell.length_b   1.000
_cell.length_c   1.000
_cell.angle_alpha   90.00
_cell.angle_beta   90.00
_cell.angle_gamma   90.00
#
_symmetry.space_group_name_H-M   'P 1'
#
loop_
_entity.id
_entity.type
_entity.pdbx_description
1 polymer ?
#
loop_
_entity_poly.entity_id
_entity_poly.type
_entity_poly.pdbx_seq_one_letter_code
_entity_poly.pdbx_strand_id
1 'polypeptide(L)'
;KNLRELGIKALLELIAAYVDSEVAETLSNVDFKDARPFLLSTVSDRADEWSRPGILLLGDAAHTMSPVGGQGLNIAIRDAIVAANHLIPAFEKPLNTHALLAVCQCVERERMNEVVPIQNLQGRGPKILLNESIWMRAAFSVAQKIGSGREIDASLDQSFQQMLMGVTSVRWLTES
;
A
#
# COMPACT_ATOMS: atom_id res chain seq x y z
N LYS A 1 15.55 1.66 -21.63
CA LYS A 1 16.45 2.78 -21.22
C LYS A 1 16.35 2.92 -19.71
N ASN A 2 17.48 3.07 -19.04
CA ASN A 2 17.54 3.21 -17.60
C ASN A 2 17.03 4.62 -17.22
N LEU A 3 15.89 4.69 -16.56
CA LEU A 3 15.25 5.95 -16.15
C LEU A 3 16.18 6.84 -15.29
N ARG A 4 17.17 6.23 -14.60
CA ARG A 4 18.15 6.97 -13.79
C ARG A 4 19.10 7.84 -14.62
N GLU A 5 19.28 7.49 -15.88
CA GLU A 5 20.19 8.19 -16.81
C GLU A 5 19.46 9.24 -17.65
N LEU A 6 18.12 9.28 -17.58
CA LEU A 6 17.30 10.27 -18.25
C LEU A 6 17.34 11.57 -17.43
N GLY A 7 17.75 12.67 -18.07
CA GLY A 7 17.58 13.99 -17.47
C GLY A 7 16.09 14.31 -17.32
N ILE A 8 15.77 15.32 -16.48
CA ILE A 8 14.36 15.70 -16.20
C ILE A 8 13.57 15.99 -17.47
N LYS A 9 14.17 16.59 -18.47
CA LYS A 9 13.51 16.92 -19.74
C LYS A 9 13.02 15.66 -20.45
N ALA A 10 13.87 14.63 -20.58
CA ALA A 10 13.49 13.38 -21.22
C ALA A 10 12.43 12.62 -20.41
N LEU A 11 12.44 12.73 -19.08
CA LEU A 11 11.41 12.16 -18.22
C LEU A 11 10.06 12.86 -18.45
N LEU A 12 10.06 14.19 -18.55
CA LEU A 12 8.83 14.97 -18.82
C LEU A 12 8.25 14.68 -20.21
N GLU A 13 9.10 14.58 -21.23
CA GLU A 13 8.70 14.16 -22.57
C GLU A 13 8.06 12.75 -22.56
N LEU A 14 8.62 11.84 -21.76
CA LEU A 14 8.05 10.51 -21.59
C LEU A 14 6.67 10.57 -20.92
N ILE A 15 6.51 11.38 -19.86
CA ILE A 15 5.22 11.56 -19.17
C ILE A 15 4.19 12.23 -20.09
N ALA A 16 4.61 13.25 -20.84
CA ALA A 16 3.74 13.97 -21.78
C ALA A 16 3.11 13.08 -22.86
N ALA A 17 3.77 11.96 -23.20
CA ALA A 17 3.24 10.99 -24.14
C ALA A 17 2.05 10.16 -23.60
N TYR A 18 1.79 10.19 -22.30
CA TYR A 18 0.76 9.38 -21.63
C TYR A 18 -0.35 10.21 -20.96
N VAL A 19 -0.29 11.53 -21.06
CA VAL A 19 -1.29 12.46 -20.50
C VAL A 19 -2.03 13.18 -21.64
N ASP A 20 -3.13 13.84 -21.32
CA ASP A 20 -3.85 14.66 -22.30
C ASP A 20 -3.02 15.88 -22.74
N SER A 21 -3.47 16.52 -23.84
CA SER A 21 -2.74 17.62 -24.48
C SER A 21 -2.57 18.84 -23.57
N GLU A 22 -3.54 19.14 -22.72
CA GLU A 22 -3.50 20.30 -21.82
C GLU A 22 -2.41 20.11 -20.73
N VAL A 23 -2.34 18.92 -20.15
CA VAL A 23 -1.31 18.54 -19.18
C VAL A 23 0.06 18.48 -19.85
N ALA A 24 0.16 17.90 -21.05
CA ALA A 24 1.40 17.83 -21.82
C ALA A 24 1.96 19.22 -22.14
N GLU A 25 1.11 20.18 -22.54
CA GLU A 25 1.48 21.56 -22.79
C GLU A 25 1.96 22.25 -21.50
N THR A 26 1.27 22.05 -20.38
CA THR A 26 1.66 22.57 -19.07
C THR A 26 3.03 22.04 -18.68
N LEU A 27 3.27 20.73 -18.80
CA LEU A 27 4.57 20.12 -18.51
C LEU A 27 5.71 20.67 -19.35
N SER A 28 5.42 21.02 -20.63
CA SER A 28 6.42 21.56 -21.54
C SER A 28 6.81 23.02 -21.20
N ASN A 29 5.92 23.76 -20.56
CA ASN A 29 6.09 25.17 -20.23
C ASN A 29 6.63 25.44 -18.83
N VAL A 30 6.67 24.42 -17.96
CA VAL A 30 7.19 24.58 -16.58
C VAL A 30 8.73 24.58 -16.58
N ASP A 31 9.31 25.55 -15.91
CA ASP A 31 10.76 25.59 -15.65
C ASP A 31 11.14 24.71 -14.46
N PHE A 32 11.73 23.57 -14.77
CA PHE A 32 12.16 22.59 -13.78
C PHE A 32 13.65 22.73 -13.39
N LYS A 33 14.29 23.90 -13.63
CA LYS A 33 15.73 24.08 -13.34
C LYS A 33 16.12 23.75 -11.90
N ASP A 34 15.21 24.04 -10.97
CA ASP A 34 15.43 23.79 -9.54
C ASP A 34 14.86 22.43 -9.08
N ALA A 35 14.17 21.71 -9.96
CA ALA A 35 13.63 20.41 -9.62
C ALA A 35 14.73 19.34 -9.60
N ARG A 36 14.83 18.63 -8.48
CA ARG A 36 15.74 17.49 -8.30
C ARG A 36 14.92 16.21 -8.26
N PRO A 37 14.63 15.61 -9.40
CA PRO A 37 13.91 14.35 -9.42
C PRO A 37 14.75 13.28 -8.73
N PHE A 38 14.10 12.51 -7.89
CA PHE A 38 14.72 11.34 -7.25
C PHE A 38 13.90 10.08 -7.57
N LEU A 39 14.59 8.97 -7.73
CA LEU A 39 13.94 7.68 -7.92
C LEU A 39 13.74 7.04 -6.55
N LEU A 40 12.50 6.92 -6.13
CA LEU A 40 12.15 6.16 -4.94
C LEU A 40 12.03 4.68 -5.32
N SER A 41 12.93 3.87 -4.76
CA SER A 41 12.80 2.41 -4.85
C SER A 41 12.10 1.91 -3.59
N THR A 42 10.91 1.39 -3.74
CA THR A 42 10.13 0.83 -2.63
C THR A 42 10.06 -0.67 -2.75
N VAL A 43 10.27 -1.35 -1.64
CA VAL A 43 10.10 -2.80 -1.51
C VAL A 43 8.92 -3.03 -0.59
N SER A 44 7.94 -3.80 -1.07
CA SER A 44 6.86 -4.27 -0.21
C SER A 44 7.32 -5.58 0.42
N ASP A 45 7.59 -5.52 1.71
CA ASP A 45 8.14 -6.63 2.48
C ASP A 45 7.58 -6.59 3.91
N ARG A 46 7.88 -7.62 4.70
CA ARG A 46 7.54 -7.65 6.12
C ARG A 46 8.54 -8.50 6.90
N ALA A 47 8.69 -8.16 8.18
CA ALA A 47 9.47 -8.95 9.11
C ALA A 47 8.82 -10.32 9.34
N ASP A 48 9.63 -11.36 9.50
CA ASP A 48 9.15 -12.71 9.81
C ASP A 48 8.50 -12.77 11.20
N GLU A 49 9.04 -11.98 12.13
CA GLU A 49 8.56 -11.84 13.51
C GLU A 49 8.45 -10.35 13.85
N TRP A 50 7.30 -9.91 14.32
CA TRP A 50 7.09 -8.52 14.74
C TRP A 50 7.30 -8.32 16.24
N SER A 51 7.25 -9.40 17.00
CA SER A 51 7.30 -9.34 18.47
C SER A 51 8.39 -10.23 19.04
N ARG A 52 9.18 -9.64 19.93
CA ARG A 52 10.19 -10.33 20.78
C ARG A 52 10.10 -9.81 22.21
N PRO A 53 10.72 -10.46 23.19
CA PRO A 53 10.73 -9.97 24.57
C PRO A 53 11.15 -8.50 24.64
N GLY A 54 10.23 -7.62 25.04
CA GLY A 54 10.46 -6.17 25.16
C GLY A 54 10.38 -5.36 23.86
N ILE A 55 10.04 -5.97 22.71
CA ILE A 55 9.97 -5.30 21.42
C ILE A 55 8.68 -5.70 20.70
N LEU A 56 7.99 -4.71 20.14
CA LEU A 56 6.91 -4.87 19.16
C LEU A 56 7.16 -3.92 17.99
N LEU A 57 7.27 -4.45 16.79
CA LEU A 57 7.38 -3.67 15.55
C LEU A 57 5.98 -3.34 15.02
N LEU A 58 5.80 -2.11 14.51
CA LEU A 58 4.55 -1.65 13.92
C LEU A 58 4.85 -0.78 12.68
N GLY A 59 3.88 -0.63 11.79
CA GLY A 59 4.03 0.16 10.57
C GLY A 59 5.20 -0.30 9.70
N ASP A 60 5.92 0.62 9.09
CA ASP A 60 7.03 0.31 8.18
C ASP A 60 8.17 -0.48 8.84
N ALA A 61 8.29 -0.45 10.15
CA ALA A 61 9.26 -1.28 10.87
C ALA A 61 8.88 -2.77 10.86
N ALA A 62 7.60 -3.08 10.79
CA ALA A 62 7.07 -4.44 10.71
C ALA A 62 6.79 -4.87 9.27
N HIS A 63 6.26 -3.96 8.45
CA HIS A 63 5.82 -4.24 7.09
C HIS A 63 5.87 -2.98 6.23
N THR A 64 6.71 -2.96 5.25
CA THR A 64 6.73 -1.89 4.25
C THR A 64 5.64 -2.12 3.22
N MET A 65 4.89 -1.07 2.91
CA MET A 65 3.80 -1.12 1.95
C MET A 65 4.22 -0.54 0.60
N SER A 66 3.65 -1.08 -0.47
CA SER A 66 3.78 -0.43 -1.78
C SER A 66 3.11 0.95 -1.74
N PRO A 67 3.64 1.98 -2.42
CA PRO A 67 2.98 3.29 -2.54
C PRO A 67 1.67 3.20 -3.34
N VAL A 68 1.43 2.11 -4.04
CA VAL A 68 0.20 1.87 -4.80
C VAL A 68 -1.01 1.89 -3.85
N GLY A 69 -1.92 2.82 -4.09
CA GLY A 69 -3.10 3.05 -3.27
C GLY A 69 -2.88 3.93 -2.03
N GLY A 70 -1.64 4.37 -1.73
CA GLY A 70 -1.35 5.33 -0.66
C GLY A 70 -1.68 4.86 0.76
N GLN A 71 -1.69 3.53 1.02
CA GLN A 71 -2.25 2.97 2.26
C GLN A 71 -1.26 2.81 3.42
N GLY A 72 0.04 3.03 3.20
CA GLY A 72 1.05 2.79 4.26
C GLY A 72 0.72 3.50 5.57
N LEU A 73 0.39 4.80 5.52
CA LEU A 73 0.02 5.57 6.72
C LEU A 73 -1.25 5.03 7.38
N ASN A 74 -2.29 4.73 6.61
CA ASN A 74 -3.56 4.24 7.15
C ASN A 74 -3.36 2.90 7.87
N ILE A 75 -2.58 2.00 7.30
CA ILE A 75 -2.27 0.70 7.89
C ILE A 75 -1.46 0.88 9.19
N ALA A 76 -0.46 1.77 9.21
CA ALA A 76 0.32 2.06 10.41
C ALA A 76 -0.54 2.66 11.54
N ILE A 77 -1.50 3.54 11.23
CA ILE A 77 -2.47 4.05 12.23
C ILE A 77 -3.31 2.90 12.80
N ARG A 78 -3.77 1.99 11.95
CA ARG A 78 -4.55 0.82 12.37
C ARG A 78 -3.73 -0.12 13.25
N ASP A 79 -2.43 -0.29 12.96
CA ASP A 79 -1.51 -1.03 13.85
C ASP A 79 -1.46 -0.41 15.23
N ALA A 80 -1.34 0.91 15.32
CA ALA A 80 -1.30 1.62 16.59
C ALA A 80 -2.59 1.44 17.40
N ILE A 81 -3.77 1.48 16.74
CA ILE A 81 -5.06 1.25 17.39
C ILE A 81 -5.15 -0.18 17.93
N VAL A 82 -4.80 -1.19 17.12
CA VAL A 82 -4.83 -2.59 17.56
C VAL A 82 -3.84 -2.83 18.68
N ALA A 83 -2.62 -2.29 18.57
CA ALA A 83 -1.63 -2.37 19.64
C ALA A 83 -2.14 -1.77 20.95
N ALA A 84 -2.77 -0.58 20.89
CA ALA A 84 -3.37 0.07 22.06
C ALA A 84 -4.50 -0.78 22.66
N ASN A 85 -5.38 -1.34 21.85
CA ASN A 85 -6.49 -2.20 22.30
C ASN A 85 -6.02 -3.44 23.07
N HIS A 86 -4.85 -3.99 22.71
CA HIS A 86 -4.27 -5.14 23.43
C HIS A 86 -3.40 -4.73 24.61
N LEU A 87 -2.59 -3.68 24.45
CA LEU A 87 -1.57 -3.30 25.46
C LEU A 87 -2.18 -2.52 26.64
N ILE A 88 -3.13 -1.61 26.40
CA ILE A 88 -3.72 -0.80 27.48
C ILE A 88 -4.34 -1.69 28.55
N PRO A 89 -5.27 -2.61 28.28
CA PRO A 89 -5.84 -3.49 29.29
C PRO A 89 -4.80 -4.41 29.94
N ALA A 90 -3.77 -4.79 29.18
CA ALA A 90 -2.72 -5.65 29.69
C ALA A 90 -1.87 -4.95 30.75
N PHE A 91 -1.61 -3.65 30.60
CA PHE A 91 -0.83 -2.86 31.57
C PHE A 91 -1.59 -2.48 32.85
N GLU A 92 -2.89 -2.69 32.92
CA GLU A 92 -3.68 -2.52 34.16
C GLU A 92 -3.31 -3.55 35.23
N LYS A 93 -2.59 -4.61 34.86
CA LYS A 93 -2.16 -5.68 35.74
C LYS A 93 -0.64 -5.82 35.69
N PRO A 94 -0.02 -6.31 36.79
CA PRO A 94 1.40 -6.64 36.76
C PRO A 94 1.70 -7.66 35.66
N LEU A 95 2.54 -7.28 34.71
CA LEU A 95 2.95 -8.12 33.59
C LEU A 95 4.41 -8.52 33.73
N ASN A 96 4.70 -9.80 33.56
CA ASN A 96 6.05 -10.26 33.31
C ASN A 96 6.37 -10.24 31.80
N THR A 97 7.64 -10.37 31.48
CA THR A 97 8.11 -10.31 30.08
C THR A 97 7.45 -11.36 29.18
N HIS A 98 7.16 -12.55 29.70
CA HIS A 98 6.53 -13.61 28.93
C HIS A 98 5.05 -13.30 28.63
N ALA A 99 4.32 -12.78 29.60
CA ALA A 99 2.93 -12.35 29.41
C ALA A 99 2.84 -11.18 28.41
N LEU A 100 3.76 -10.20 28.53
CA LEU A 100 3.84 -9.09 27.58
C LEU A 100 4.11 -9.58 26.15
N LEU A 101 5.04 -10.52 25.97
CA LEU A 101 5.31 -11.12 24.65
C LEU A 101 4.05 -11.77 24.07
N ALA A 102 3.28 -12.50 24.89
CA ALA A 102 2.04 -13.11 24.42
C ALA A 102 1.02 -12.06 23.93
N VAL A 103 0.92 -10.92 24.61
CA VAL A 103 0.07 -9.78 24.16
C VAL A 103 0.57 -9.21 22.83
N CYS A 104 1.88 -8.98 22.69
CA CYS A 104 2.46 -8.50 21.43
C CYS A 104 2.21 -9.47 20.28
N GLN A 105 2.29 -10.78 20.52
CA GLN A 105 1.96 -11.80 19.52
C GLN A 105 0.48 -11.83 19.13
N CYS A 106 -0.43 -11.38 20.02
CA CYS A 106 -1.83 -11.20 19.66
C CYS A 106 -1.99 -10.03 18.68
N VAL A 107 -1.32 -8.90 18.94
CA VAL A 107 -1.29 -7.75 18.00
C VAL A 107 -0.76 -8.19 16.63
N GLU A 108 0.39 -8.85 16.60
CA GLU A 108 1.02 -9.35 15.37
C GLU A 108 0.05 -10.22 14.56
N ARG A 109 -0.57 -11.22 15.18
CA ARG A 109 -1.53 -12.11 14.51
C ARG A 109 -2.73 -11.36 13.92
N GLU A 110 -3.32 -10.45 14.70
CA GLU A 110 -4.46 -9.67 14.25
C GLU A 110 -4.09 -8.81 13.04
N ARG A 111 -2.93 -8.15 13.10
CA ARG A 111 -2.47 -7.28 12.02
C ARG A 111 -2.05 -8.05 10.76
N MET A 112 -1.45 -9.22 10.90
CA MET A 112 -1.10 -10.09 9.77
C MET A 112 -2.31 -10.47 8.93
N ASN A 113 -3.47 -10.68 9.54
CA ASN A 113 -4.71 -10.99 8.84
C ASN A 113 -5.17 -9.85 7.89
N GLU A 114 -4.71 -8.64 8.10
CA GLU A 114 -5.00 -7.49 7.24
C GLU A 114 -3.83 -7.15 6.31
N VAL A 115 -2.63 -7.05 6.84
CA VAL A 115 -1.45 -6.63 6.09
C VAL A 115 -1.14 -7.58 4.93
N VAL A 116 -1.22 -8.89 5.16
CA VAL A 116 -0.89 -9.89 4.12
C VAL A 116 -1.82 -9.80 2.89
N PRO A 117 -3.15 -9.77 3.04
CA PRO A 117 -4.05 -9.58 1.91
C PRO A 117 -3.81 -8.27 1.14
N ILE A 118 -3.57 -7.17 1.87
CA ILE A 118 -3.35 -5.85 1.24
C ILE A 118 -2.03 -5.84 0.46
N GLN A 119 -0.92 -6.36 1.02
CA GLN A 119 0.35 -6.48 0.30
C GLN A 119 0.21 -7.36 -0.96
N ASN A 120 -0.52 -8.47 -0.86
CA ASN A 120 -0.81 -9.34 -2.00
C ASN A 120 -1.61 -8.60 -3.09
N LEU A 121 -2.60 -7.79 -2.70
CA LEU A 121 -3.39 -6.99 -3.63
C LEU A 121 -2.54 -5.92 -4.31
N GLN A 122 -1.73 -5.18 -3.54
CA GLN A 122 -0.80 -4.18 -4.05
C GLN A 122 0.25 -4.78 -5.01
N GLY A 123 0.70 -5.99 -4.76
CA GLY A 123 1.67 -6.69 -5.61
C GLY A 123 1.10 -7.17 -6.95
N ARG A 124 -0.23 -7.34 -7.05
CA ARG A 124 -0.91 -7.77 -8.29
C ARG A 124 -1.13 -6.62 -9.27
N GLY A 125 -1.50 -5.44 -8.78
CA GLY A 125 -1.83 -4.28 -9.60
C GLY A 125 -0.71 -3.90 -10.60
N PRO A 126 0.53 -3.67 -10.17
CA PRO A 126 1.63 -3.35 -11.07
C PRO A 126 1.92 -4.45 -12.09
N LYS A 127 1.79 -5.73 -11.71
CA LYS A 127 2.02 -6.86 -12.62
C LYS A 127 0.99 -6.91 -13.76
N ILE A 128 -0.24 -6.48 -13.48
CA ILE A 128 -1.30 -6.42 -14.50
C ILE A 128 -1.13 -5.18 -15.37
N LEU A 129 -0.89 -4.02 -14.76
CA LEU A 129 -0.80 -2.73 -15.47
C LEU A 129 0.49 -2.58 -16.28
N LEU A 130 1.62 -3.12 -15.76
CA LEU A 130 2.93 -3.04 -16.42
C LEU A 130 3.21 -4.24 -17.31
N ASN A 131 2.26 -5.15 -17.50
CA ASN A 131 2.42 -6.26 -18.42
C ASN A 131 2.34 -5.73 -19.86
N GLU A 132 3.48 -5.63 -20.53
CA GLU A 132 3.60 -5.18 -21.92
C GLU A 132 3.02 -6.16 -22.94
N SER A 133 2.40 -7.26 -22.49
CA SER A 133 1.78 -8.23 -23.39
C SER A 133 0.65 -7.58 -24.17
N ILE A 134 0.84 -7.52 -25.49
CA ILE A 134 -0.15 -7.03 -26.46
C ILE A 134 -1.50 -7.74 -26.30
N TRP A 135 -1.46 -9.02 -25.95
CA TRP A 135 -2.65 -9.85 -25.72
C TRP A 135 -3.41 -9.44 -24.46
N MET A 136 -2.72 -9.05 -23.42
CA MET A 136 -3.34 -8.56 -22.17
C MET A 136 -3.98 -7.18 -22.40
N ARG A 137 -3.32 -6.29 -23.14
CA ARG A 137 -3.88 -4.97 -23.52
C ARG A 137 -5.10 -5.13 -24.44
N ALA A 138 -5.03 -6.06 -25.40
CA ALA A 138 -6.15 -6.38 -26.27
C ALA A 138 -7.31 -7.00 -25.48
N ALA A 139 -7.05 -7.94 -24.57
CA ALA A 139 -8.06 -8.53 -23.69
C ALA A 139 -8.73 -7.47 -22.80
N PHE A 140 -7.97 -6.53 -22.25
CA PHE A 140 -8.50 -5.42 -21.44
C PHE A 140 -9.37 -4.47 -22.28
N SER A 141 -8.93 -4.12 -23.52
CA SER A 141 -9.68 -3.30 -24.45
C SER A 141 -10.97 -3.98 -24.94
N VAL A 142 -10.93 -5.28 -25.15
CA VAL A 142 -12.10 -6.08 -25.53
C VAL A 142 -13.06 -6.21 -24.35
N ALA A 143 -12.54 -6.47 -23.14
CA ALA A 143 -13.35 -6.54 -21.92
C ALA A 143 -14.06 -5.20 -21.63
N GLN A 144 -13.40 -4.05 -21.86
CA GLN A 144 -14.03 -2.73 -21.77
C GLN A 144 -15.15 -2.52 -22.82
N LYS A 145 -15.02 -3.12 -24.00
CA LYS A 145 -15.99 -2.95 -25.09
C LYS A 145 -17.17 -3.93 -25.02
N ILE A 146 -16.97 -5.13 -24.49
CA ILE A 146 -17.98 -6.21 -24.46
C ILE A 146 -18.65 -6.27 -23.08
N GLY A 147 -17.94 -5.97 -22.02
CA GLY A 147 -18.53 -5.85 -20.71
C GLY A 147 -19.26 -4.51 -20.62
N SER A 148 -20.59 -4.54 -20.61
CA SER A 148 -21.31 -3.53 -19.87
C SER A 148 -20.67 -3.59 -18.46
N GLY A 149 -19.79 -2.65 -18.17
CA GLY A 149 -18.75 -2.62 -17.12
C GLY A 149 -19.11 -3.01 -15.69
N ARG A 150 -20.25 -3.63 -15.43
CA ARG A 150 -20.78 -3.88 -14.10
C ARG A 150 -20.04 -4.93 -13.29
N GLU A 151 -19.61 -6.07 -13.88
CA GLU A 151 -18.96 -7.12 -13.09
C GLU A 151 -17.45 -6.85 -12.87
N ILE A 152 -16.79 -6.27 -13.87
CA ILE A 152 -15.38 -5.86 -13.74
C ILE A 152 -15.29 -4.65 -12.82
N ASP A 153 -16.23 -3.68 -12.93
CA ASP A 153 -16.34 -2.54 -12.02
C ASP A 153 -16.62 -2.99 -10.58
N ALA A 154 -17.53 -3.94 -10.35
CA ALA A 154 -17.85 -4.40 -9.01
C ALA A 154 -16.67 -5.12 -8.34
N SER A 155 -15.92 -5.92 -9.06
CA SER A 155 -14.73 -6.62 -8.54
C SER A 155 -13.58 -5.65 -8.30
N LEU A 156 -13.35 -4.67 -9.19
CA LEU A 156 -12.35 -3.62 -9.01
C LEU A 156 -12.78 -2.68 -7.87
N ASP A 157 -14.05 -2.32 -7.78
CA ASP A 157 -14.59 -1.49 -6.70
C ASP A 157 -14.46 -2.18 -5.34
N GLN A 158 -14.80 -3.47 -5.25
CA GLN A 158 -14.61 -4.24 -4.02
C GLN A 158 -13.14 -4.33 -3.60
N SER A 159 -12.24 -4.59 -4.54
CA SER A 159 -10.79 -4.63 -4.28
C SER A 159 -10.26 -3.26 -3.86
N PHE A 160 -10.75 -2.19 -4.50
CA PHE A 160 -10.40 -0.82 -4.18
C PHE A 160 -10.96 -0.41 -2.82
N GLN A 161 -12.21 -0.77 -2.51
CA GLN A 161 -12.82 -0.55 -1.20
C GLN A 161 -12.06 -1.30 -0.08
N GLN A 162 -11.68 -2.55 -0.29
CA GLN A 162 -10.85 -3.29 0.66
C GLN A 162 -9.49 -2.62 0.87
N MET A 163 -8.90 -2.07 -0.18
CA MET A 163 -7.64 -1.34 -0.08
C MET A 163 -7.80 -0.03 0.67
N LEU A 164 -8.90 0.70 0.48
CA LEU A 164 -9.17 1.99 1.14
C LEU A 164 -9.64 1.83 2.58
N MET A 165 -10.58 0.91 2.81
CA MET A 165 -11.27 0.75 4.10
C MET A 165 -10.61 -0.29 5.00
N GLY A 166 -9.67 -1.07 4.46
CA GLY A 166 -9.08 -2.22 5.11
C GLY A 166 -9.91 -3.50 4.94
N VAL A 167 -9.28 -4.62 5.21
CA VAL A 167 -9.89 -5.96 5.12
C VAL A 167 -10.63 -6.32 6.42
N THR A 168 -10.15 -5.79 7.55
CA THR A 168 -10.72 -6.03 8.88
C THR A 168 -11.28 -4.75 9.48
N SER A 169 -12.25 -4.89 10.35
CA SER A 169 -12.81 -3.76 11.10
C SER A 169 -11.94 -3.53 12.34
N VAL A 170 -11.26 -2.39 12.37
CA VAL A 170 -10.51 -1.95 13.54
C VAL A 170 -11.32 -0.89 14.28
N ARG A 171 -11.63 -1.14 15.54
CA ARG A 171 -12.39 -0.21 16.39
C ARG A 171 -11.57 0.11 17.63
N TRP A 172 -11.67 1.34 18.09
CA TRP A 172 -11.19 1.73 19.40
C TRP A 172 -12.06 1.04 20.45
N LEU A 173 -11.44 0.37 21.41
CA LEU A 173 -12.18 -0.13 22.57
C LEU A 173 -12.52 1.07 23.43
N THR A 174 -13.75 1.53 23.37
CA THR A 174 -14.28 2.46 24.37
C THR A 174 -14.49 1.70 25.66
N GLU A 175 -14.10 2.30 26.79
CA GLU A 175 -14.42 1.77 28.11
C GLU A 175 -15.93 1.45 28.18
N SER A 176 -16.23 0.20 28.50
CA SER A 176 -17.59 -0.28 28.77
C SER A 176 -17.95 -0.07 30.23
#